data_995a4679002eb9a3ac5e99802f3b5931
#
_entry.id   995a4679002eb9a3ac5e99802f3b5931
#
_cell.length_a   1.000
_cell.length_b   1.000
_cell.length_c   1.000
_cell.angle_alpha   90.00
_cell.angle_beta   90.00
_cell.angle_gamma   90.00
#
_symmetry.space_group_name_H-M   'P 1'
#
loop_
_entity.id
_entity.type
_entity.pdbx_description
1 polymer ?
#
loop_
_entity_poly.entity_id
_entity_poly.type
_entity_poly.pdbx_seq_one_letter_code
_entity_poly.pdbx_strand_id
1 'polypeptide(L)'
;ERGLTHAGPHRADLGIRFGGAPARDRISRGQQKLAASAMLLGQLRCDAEQGSSVAALLVDDPAAELDSSNLQRLLGEVVSLPAQLFVTALDPGNPALASLPDGHRFHVEHGSVTRLI
;
A
#
# COMPACT_ATOMS: atom_id res chain seq x y z
N GLU A 1 -14.08 -26.85 31.23
CA GLU A 1 -13.24 -26.70 30.01
C GLU A 1 -13.74 -25.49 29.25
N ARG A 2 -12.94 -24.42 29.24
CA ARG A 2 -13.23 -23.23 28.45
C ARG A 2 -12.71 -23.53 27.03
N GLY A 3 -13.61 -23.73 26.06
CA GLY A 3 -13.30 -24.02 24.65
C GLY A 3 -12.56 -22.89 23.90
N LEU A 4 -11.60 -22.24 24.56
CA LEU A 4 -10.77 -21.16 24.00
C LEU A 4 -9.31 -21.61 24.01
N THR A 5 -8.71 -21.59 22.84
CA THR A 5 -7.26 -21.81 22.66
C THR A 5 -6.50 -20.59 23.17
N HIS A 6 -5.67 -20.76 24.19
CA HIS A 6 -4.88 -19.67 24.80
C HIS A 6 -3.53 -19.44 24.11
N ALA A 7 -3.09 -20.35 23.23
CA ALA A 7 -1.85 -20.25 22.46
C ALA A 7 -2.07 -20.79 21.04
N GLY A 8 -1.37 -20.24 20.06
CA GLY A 8 -1.42 -20.67 18.66
C GLY A 8 -1.07 -19.54 17.71
N PRO A 9 -0.82 -19.83 16.42
CA PRO A 9 -0.44 -18.83 15.42
C PRO A 9 -1.51 -17.74 15.22
N HIS A 10 -2.79 -18.04 15.48
CA HIS A 10 -3.88 -17.07 15.42
C HIS A 10 -3.86 -16.04 16.55
N ARG A 11 -3.00 -16.19 17.54
CA ARG A 11 -2.76 -15.24 18.64
C ARG A 11 -1.42 -14.53 18.52
N ALA A 12 -0.62 -14.88 17.54
CA ALA A 12 0.59 -14.15 17.24
C ALA A 12 0.23 -12.72 16.80
N ASP A 13 0.93 -11.75 17.34
CA ASP A 13 0.77 -10.33 17.00
C ASP A 13 2.14 -9.69 16.82
N LEU A 14 2.24 -8.73 15.90
CA LEU A 14 3.43 -7.96 15.66
C LEU A 14 3.37 -6.65 16.44
N GLY A 15 4.07 -6.59 17.55
CA GLY A 15 4.13 -5.40 18.39
C GLY A 15 5.07 -4.35 17.79
N ILE A 16 4.52 -3.31 17.15
CA ILE A 16 5.30 -2.17 16.66
C ILE A 16 5.38 -1.10 17.75
N ARG A 17 6.59 -0.61 18.02
CA ARG A 17 6.82 0.46 19.00
C ARG A 17 7.42 1.69 18.32
N PHE A 18 6.98 2.87 18.75
CA PHE A 18 7.49 4.17 18.31
C PHE A 18 7.81 5.03 19.52
N GLY A 19 9.06 5.46 19.65
CA GLY A 19 9.51 6.23 20.82
C GLY A 19 9.29 5.51 22.15
N GLY A 20 9.47 4.18 22.19
CA GLY A 20 9.33 3.38 23.42
C GLY A 20 7.90 2.98 23.81
N ALA A 21 6.87 3.50 23.12
CA ALA A 21 5.47 3.16 23.36
C ALA A 21 4.87 2.37 22.17
N PRO A 22 3.74 1.65 22.35
CA PRO A 22 3.04 1.03 21.23
C PRO A 22 2.73 2.06 20.13
N ALA A 23 3.05 1.73 18.89
CA ALA A 23 2.88 2.65 17.76
C ALA A 23 1.42 3.14 17.64
N ARG A 24 0.44 2.25 17.81
CA ARG A 24 -0.99 2.56 17.75
C ARG A 24 -1.44 3.70 18.67
N ASP A 25 -0.71 3.93 19.77
CA ASP A 25 -1.05 4.94 20.79
C ASP A 25 -0.30 6.26 20.55
N ARG A 26 0.66 6.29 19.61
CA ARG A 26 1.59 7.41 19.40
C ARG A 26 1.54 8.01 18.00
N ILE A 27 1.07 7.29 17.03
CA ILE A 27 1.07 7.72 15.63
C ILE A 27 -0.34 8.01 15.13
N SER A 28 -0.47 9.00 14.24
CA SER A 28 -1.74 9.34 13.61
C SER A 28 -2.25 8.21 12.70
N ARG A 29 -3.54 8.25 12.32
CA ARG A 29 -4.11 7.28 11.38
C ARG A 29 -3.36 7.24 10.04
N GLY A 30 -2.99 8.40 9.50
CA GLY A 30 -2.17 8.48 8.28
C GLY A 30 -0.80 7.83 8.45
N GLN A 31 -0.13 8.07 9.59
CA GLN A 31 1.15 7.41 9.91
C GLN A 31 1.00 5.89 10.09
N GLN A 32 -0.13 5.42 10.65
CA GLN A 32 -0.41 3.98 10.75
C GLN A 32 -0.53 3.34 9.36
N LYS A 33 -1.24 4.00 8.43
CA LYS A 33 -1.37 3.54 7.04
C LYS A 33 -0.02 3.51 6.33
N LEU A 34 0.78 4.57 6.46
CA LEU A 34 2.13 4.60 5.91
C LEU A 34 3.02 3.48 6.46
N ALA A 35 2.96 3.23 7.77
CA ALA A 35 3.71 2.13 8.39
C ALA A 35 3.27 0.77 7.85
N ALA A 36 1.96 0.53 7.72
CA ALA A 36 1.42 -0.70 7.14
C ALA A 36 1.84 -0.88 5.68
N SER A 37 1.75 0.19 4.87
CA SER A 37 2.21 0.17 3.48
C SER A 37 3.71 -0.11 3.37
N ALA A 38 4.53 0.52 4.22
CA ALA A 38 5.98 0.28 4.23
C ALA A 38 6.34 -1.16 4.59
N MET A 39 5.60 -1.78 5.50
CA MET A 39 5.79 -3.20 5.86
C MET A 39 5.44 -4.13 4.69
N LEU A 40 4.31 -3.88 4.01
CA LEU A 40 3.90 -4.63 2.81
C LEU A 40 4.93 -4.49 1.69
N LEU A 41 5.38 -3.27 1.40
CA LEU A 41 6.40 -3.03 0.38
C LEU A 41 7.74 -3.67 0.75
N GLY A 42 8.11 -3.65 2.03
CA GLY A 42 9.30 -4.35 2.53
C GLY A 42 9.23 -5.86 2.31
N GLN A 43 8.06 -6.47 2.58
CA GLN A 43 7.84 -7.89 2.30
C GLN A 43 7.95 -8.19 0.81
N LEU A 44 7.30 -7.40 -0.05
CA LEU A 44 7.37 -7.60 -1.51
C LEU A 44 8.81 -7.48 -2.05
N ARG A 45 9.62 -6.59 -1.48
CA ARG A 45 11.05 -6.50 -1.82
C ARG A 45 11.82 -7.77 -1.43
N CYS A 46 11.61 -8.24 -0.21
CA CYS A 46 12.24 -9.48 0.24
C CYS A 46 11.86 -10.67 -0.64
N ASP A 47 10.58 -10.77 -1.01
CA ASP A 47 10.09 -11.84 -1.88
C ASP A 47 10.71 -11.75 -3.29
N ALA A 48 10.82 -10.54 -3.84
CA ALA A 48 11.46 -10.30 -5.14
C ALA A 48 12.96 -10.66 -5.13
N GLU A 49 13.69 -10.31 -4.07
CA GLU A 49 15.10 -10.67 -3.89
C GLU A 49 15.32 -12.18 -3.79
N GLN A 50 14.32 -12.92 -3.29
CA GLN A 50 14.34 -14.38 -3.21
C GLN A 50 13.90 -15.07 -4.52
N GLY A 51 13.68 -14.31 -5.59
CA GLY A 51 13.30 -14.83 -6.89
C GLY A 51 11.83 -15.25 -7.01
N SER A 52 10.99 -14.78 -6.10
CA SER A 52 9.53 -14.94 -6.20
C SER A 52 8.98 -14.22 -7.43
N SER A 53 8.01 -14.83 -8.09
CA SER A 53 7.41 -14.28 -9.31
C SER A 53 6.65 -12.99 -9.03
N VAL A 54 6.54 -12.16 -10.07
CA VAL A 54 5.87 -10.85 -10.08
C VAL A 54 4.50 -10.92 -9.42
N ALA A 55 4.34 -10.15 -8.37
CA ALA A 55 3.06 -9.89 -7.76
C ALA A 55 2.30 -8.80 -8.55
N ALA A 56 0.98 -8.83 -8.52
CA ALA A 56 0.18 -7.68 -8.87
C ALA A 56 -0.02 -6.81 -7.62
N LEU A 57 0.26 -5.53 -7.73
CA LEU A 57 0.11 -4.57 -6.64
C LEU A 57 -1.07 -3.63 -6.95
N LEU A 58 -2.04 -3.63 -6.06
CA LEU A 58 -3.21 -2.77 -6.15
C LEU A 58 -3.08 -1.64 -5.13
N VAL A 59 -3.16 -0.40 -5.60
CA VAL A 59 -3.09 0.81 -4.77
C VAL A 59 -4.39 1.60 -4.98
N ASP A 60 -5.25 1.55 -3.98
CA ASP A 60 -6.58 2.13 -4.06
C ASP A 60 -6.58 3.55 -3.51
N ASP A 61 -6.91 4.52 -4.36
CA ASP A 61 -7.02 5.96 -4.11
C ASP A 61 -6.02 6.52 -3.08
N PRO A 62 -4.72 6.36 -3.29
CA PRO A 62 -3.73 6.78 -2.31
C PRO A 62 -3.72 8.31 -2.08
N ALA A 63 -4.25 9.08 -3.02
CA ALA A 63 -4.34 10.54 -2.93
C ALA A 63 -5.39 11.03 -1.93
N ALA A 64 -6.41 10.23 -1.64
CA ALA A 64 -7.44 10.59 -0.67
C ALA A 64 -6.93 10.60 0.78
N GLU A 65 -5.84 9.90 1.06
CA GLU A 65 -5.42 9.62 2.43
C GLU A 65 -4.04 10.17 2.81
N LEU A 66 -3.23 10.51 1.82
CA LEU A 66 -1.85 10.95 1.99
C LEU A 66 -1.67 12.39 1.50
N ASP A 67 -0.87 13.15 2.23
CA ASP A 67 -0.36 14.42 1.72
C ASP A 67 0.56 14.19 0.51
N SER A 68 0.76 15.23 -0.29
CA SER A 68 1.50 15.15 -1.54
C SER A 68 2.93 14.60 -1.38
N SER A 69 3.61 14.91 -0.29
CA SER A 69 4.98 14.44 -0.02
C SER A 69 5.02 12.94 0.26
N ASN A 70 4.11 12.46 1.10
CA ASN A 70 4.01 11.06 1.44
C ASN A 70 3.48 10.23 0.27
N LEU A 71 2.54 10.80 -0.52
CA LEU A 71 2.06 10.19 -1.75
C LEU A 71 3.19 9.99 -2.77
N GLN A 72 4.00 11.01 -3.03
CA GLN A 72 5.15 10.90 -3.95
C GLN A 72 6.15 9.85 -3.49
N ARG A 73 6.45 9.79 -2.19
CA ARG A 73 7.36 8.76 -1.64
C ARG A 73 6.77 7.36 -1.82
N LEU A 74 5.50 7.17 -1.48
CA LEU A 74 4.82 5.88 -1.64
C LEU A 74 4.86 5.43 -3.11
N LEU A 75 4.48 6.29 -4.05
CA LEU A 75 4.46 5.97 -5.47
C LEU A 75 5.87 5.66 -6.00
N GLY A 76 6.89 6.40 -5.57
CA GLY A 76 8.28 6.13 -5.93
C GLY A 76 8.74 4.74 -5.48
N GLU A 77 8.39 4.33 -4.26
CA GLU A 77 8.69 2.99 -3.76
C GLU A 77 7.94 1.90 -4.53
N VAL A 78 6.66 2.12 -4.77
CA VAL A 78 5.78 1.18 -5.50
C VAL A 78 6.29 0.94 -6.94
N VAL A 79 6.65 2.00 -7.65
CA VAL A 79 7.17 1.92 -9.03
C VAL A 79 8.52 1.19 -9.10
N SER A 80 9.30 1.21 -8.03
CA SER A 80 10.60 0.52 -7.98
C SER A 80 10.48 -1.01 -7.82
N LEU A 81 9.29 -1.52 -7.52
CA LEU A 81 9.06 -2.96 -7.35
C LEU A 81 8.86 -3.65 -8.70
N PRO A 82 9.37 -4.88 -8.88
CA PRO A 82 9.14 -5.69 -10.07
C PRO A 82 7.73 -6.32 -10.04
N ALA A 83 6.69 -5.47 -10.05
CA ALA A 83 5.30 -5.88 -9.95
C ALA A 83 4.45 -5.21 -11.03
N GLN A 84 3.36 -5.87 -11.42
CA GLN A 84 2.32 -5.21 -12.20
C GLN A 84 1.54 -4.27 -11.30
N LEU A 85 1.53 -2.97 -11.62
CA LEU A 85 0.90 -1.96 -10.80
C LEU A 85 -0.49 -1.57 -11.33
N PHE A 86 -1.48 -1.58 -10.45
CA PHE A 86 -2.80 -1.00 -10.65
C PHE A 86 -3.01 0.12 -9.63
N VAL A 87 -3.29 1.32 -10.10
CA VAL A 87 -3.58 2.47 -9.23
C VAL A 87 -4.95 3.01 -9.57
N THR A 88 -5.80 3.20 -8.57
CA THR A 88 -7.05 3.94 -8.72
C THR A 88 -6.90 5.36 -8.22
N ALA A 89 -7.65 6.29 -8.79
CA ALA A 89 -7.69 7.69 -8.36
C ALA A 89 -9.01 8.33 -8.75
N LEU A 90 -9.56 9.14 -7.85
CA LEU A 90 -10.74 9.96 -8.12
C LEU A 90 -10.39 11.19 -8.97
N ASP A 91 -9.23 11.79 -8.72
CA ASP A 91 -8.72 12.92 -9.50
C ASP A 91 -7.51 12.51 -10.36
N PRO A 92 -7.72 12.30 -11.67
CA PRO A 92 -6.63 11.94 -12.58
C PRO A 92 -5.63 13.08 -12.80
N GLY A 93 -5.97 14.30 -12.43
CA GLY A 93 -5.13 15.50 -12.54
C GLY A 93 -4.17 15.70 -11.36
N ASN A 94 -4.18 14.81 -10.35
CA ASN A 94 -3.28 14.94 -9.21
C ASN A 94 -1.81 14.89 -9.66
N PRO A 95 -0.99 15.92 -9.36
CA PRO A 95 0.40 16.01 -9.83
C PRO A 95 1.28 14.84 -9.38
N ALA A 96 0.98 14.22 -8.24
CA ALA A 96 1.76 13.09 -7.75
C ALA A 96 1.60 11.85 -8.65
N LEU A 97 0.45 11.71 -9.34
CA LEU A 97 0.22 10.61 -10.29
C LEU A 97 1.02 10.80 -11.59
N ALA A 98 1.48 12.00 -11.89
CA ALA A 98 2.33 12.27 -13.04
C ALA A 98 3.71 11.61 -12.94
N SER A 99 4.12 11.18 -11.74
CA SER A 99 5.36 10.42 -11.54
C SER A 99 5.24 8.93 -11.86
N LEU A 100 4.04 8.45 -12.12
CA LEU A 100 3.84 7.05 -12.54
C LEU A 100 4.38 6.86 -13.95
N PRO A 101 4.97 5.69 -14.27
CA PRO A 101 5.42 5.36 -15.59
C PRO A 101 4.25 5.32 -16.59
N ASP A 102 4.57 5.43 -17.87
CA ASP A 102 3.59 5.27 -18.93
C ASP A 102 2.88 3.92 -18.83
N GLY A 103 1.55 3.96 -18.96
CA GLY A 103 0.71 2.80 -18.79
C GLY A 103 -0.67 3.01 -19.42
N HIS A 104 -1.49 1.97 -19.32
CA HIS A 104 -2.88 2.07 -19.79
C HIS A 104 -3.72 2.80 -18.76
N ARG A 105 -4.52 3.75 -19.23
CA ARG A 105 -5.49 4.48 -18.40
C ARG A 105 -6.90 4.07 -18.78
N PHE A 106 -7.71 3.87 -17.77
CA PHE A 106 -9.10 3.49 -17.92
C PHE A 106 -9.99 4.43 -17.10
N HIS A 107 -11.12 4.81 -17.67
CA HIS A 107 -12.18 5.48 -16.93
C HIS A 107 -13.24 4.44 -16.55
N VAL A 108 -13.63 4.47 -15.29
CA VAL A 108 -14.63 3.54 -14.74
C VAL A 108 -15.82 4.37 -14.22
N GLU A 109 -16.96 4.21 -14.85
CA GLU A 109 -18.18 4.92 -14.50
C GLU A 109 -19.40 4.02 -14.71
N HIS A 110 -20.34 4.02 -13.75
CA HIS A 110 -21.59 3.24 -13.81
C HIS A 110 -21.41 1.77 -14.24
N GLY A 111 -20.36 1.13 -13.76
CA GLY A 111 -20.06 -0.27 -14.09
C GLY A 111 -19.47 -0.49 -15.49
N SER A 112 -19.20 0.57 -16.23
CA SER A 112 -18.54 0.54 -17.54
C SER A 112 -17.07 0.93 -17.41
N VAL A 113 -16.22 0.26 -18.22
CA VAL A 113 -14.78 0.53 -18.28
C VAL A 113 -14.42 1.00 -19.69
N THR A 114 -13.89 2.20 -19.81
CA THR A 114 -13.46 2.78 -21.10
C THR A 114 -11.96 3.04 -21.05
N ARG A 115 -11.22 2.52 -22.04
CA ARG A 115 -9.80 2.80 -22.19
C ARG A 115 -9.62 4.22 -22.74
N LEU A 116 -8.75 5.01 -22.08
CA LEU A 116 -8.46 6.40 -22.47
C LEU A 116 -7.19 6.49 -23.32
N ILE A 117 -6.17 5.70 -22.97
CA ILE A 117 -4.85 5.67 -23.62
C ILE A 117 -4.33 4.24 -23.60
#